data_55d2421235979063199d159b4ac7657c
#
_entry.id   55d2421235979063199d159b4ac7657c
#
_cell.length_a   1.000
_cell.length_b   1.000
_cell.length_c   1.000
_cell.angle_alpha   90.00
_cell.angle_beta   90.00
_cell.angle_gamma   90.00
#
_symmetry.space_group_name_H-M   'P 1'
#
loop_
_entity.id
_entity.type
_entity.pdbx_description
1 polymer ?
#
loop_
_entity_poly.entity_id
_entity_poly.type
_entity_poly.pdbx_seq_one_letter_code
_entity_poly.pdbx_strand_id
1 'polypeptide(L)'
;MGLAERDYYRDSGSTGTLFRLPQSTINKLLLINVAAFFLNKLLYHETNWITQQLTLNPAVLFQPWLWWKFVTYGFAHDWFTLMHLAGNMFCLWMFGREIEGIYGKREFLRLYLVSIVLCGLFWVFKELALQQPLVPLLGASGAVTTVVILYCLHFPKRTILLMAIIPMPAWIFGILLILMNVFQFAPQSENSRIAFDVHLVGAVFGFVYCKFGWNFGRLTSSSAGGSQRGTKLKTIFRRQPKLRLHHPEEHTRSLDREADRVLDKLHRDGEECLTDQERAILADYSRRMRQKLQ
;
A
#
# COMPACT_ATOMS: atom_id res chain seq x y z
N MET A 1 -29.58 22.68 -21.66
CA MET A 1 -29.32 21.52 -20.76
C MET A 1 -28.42 22.00 -19.64
N GLY A 2 -28.97 22.07 -18.40
CA GLY A 2 -28.26 22.59 -17.24
C GLY A 2 -27.27 21.60 -16.66
N LEU A 3 -26.27 22.08 -15.90
CA LEU A 3 -25.26 21.28 -15.20
C LEU A 3 -25.86 20.22 -14.25
N ALA A 4 -27.12 20.39 -13.82
CA ALA A 4 -27.85 19.48 -12.93
C ALA A 4 -28.32 18.16 -13.58
N GLU A 5 -28.24 18.03 -14.92
CA GLU A 5 -28.68 16.83 -15.63
C GLU A 5 -27.55 15.86 -15.96
N ARG A 6 -26.31 16.15 -15.51
CA ARG A 6 -25.19 15.23 -15.73
C ARG A 6 -25.21 14.13 -14.68
N ASP A 7 -25.23 12.87 -15.11
CA ASP A 7 -25.34 11.68 -14.24
C ASP A 7 -24.30 11.56 -13.10
N TYR A 8 -23.15 12.22 -13.21
CA TYR A 8 -22.17 12.22 -12.13
C TYR A 8 -22.55 13.11 -10.93
N TYR A 9 -23.58 14.01 -11.09
CA TYR A 9 -24.15 14.81 -10.01
C TYR A 9 -25.33 14.14 -9.31
N ARG A 10 -25.80 13.00 -9.80
CA ARG A 10 -26.73 12.19 -9.05
C ARG A 10 -25.97 11.48 -7.94
N ASP A 11 -25.76 12.19 -6.86
CA ASP A 11 -25.50 11.58 -5.58
C ASP A 11 -26.68 10.66 -5.27
N SER A 12 -26.48 9.36 -5.47
CA SER A 12 -27.45 8.36 -5.03
C SER A 12 -27.52 8.52 -3.53
N GLY A 13 -28.52 9.24 -3.05
CA GLY A 13 -28.80 9.46 -1.64
C GLY A 13 -28.85 8.14 -0.89
N SER A 14 -27.70 7.69 -0.45
CA SER A 14 -27.54 6.61 0.50
C SER A 14 -27.98 7.14 1.84
N THR A 15 -29.25 6.99 2.12
CA THR A 15 -29.82 7.11 3.47
C THR A 15 -28.98 6.28 4.44
N GLY A 16 -28.30 6.98 5.32
CA GLY A 16 -27.96 6.62 6.67
C GLY A 16 -27.42 5.23 7.01
N THR A 17 -26.11 5.17 7.15
CA THR A 17 -25.54 4.48 8.30
C THR A 17 -24.48 5.39 8.90
N LEU A 18 -24.73 5.89 10.09
CA LEU A 18 -23.85 6.76 10.89
C LEU A 18 -22.49 6.12 11.19
N PHE A 19 -22.31 4.82 10.92
CA PHE A 19 -21.06 4.07 11.05
C PHE A 19 -20.83 3.18 9.84
N ARG A 20 -20.31 3.72 8.74
CA ARG A 20 -19.66 2.86 7.73
C ARG A 20 -18.33 2.37 8.30
N LEU A 21 -18.22 1.07 8.57
CA LEU A 21 -16.94 0.45 8.91
C LEU A 21 -15.91 0.76 7.82
N PRO A 22 -14.67 1.07 8.19
CA PRO A 22 -13.64 1.43 7.24
C PRO A 22 -13.43 0.33 6.19
N GLN A 23 -13.49 0.69 4.90
CA GLN A 23 -13.35 -0.28 3.81
C GLN A 23 -11.89 -0.72 3.59
N SER A 24 -10.91 0.06 4.03
CA SER A 24 -9.49 -0.28 3.96
C SER A 24 -9.10 -1.25 5.06
N THR A 25 -8.26 -2.24 4.74
CA THR A 25 -7.69 -3.18 5.71
C THR A 25 -6.83 -2.45 6.74
N ILE A 26 -6.09 -1.44 6.30
CA ILE A 26 -5.28 -0.59 7.18
C ILE A 26 -6.14 0.05 8.27
N ASN A 27 -7.24 0.70 7.88
CA ASN A 27 -8.11 1.37 8.84
C ASN A 27 -8.73 0.38 9.85
N LYS A 28 -9.03 -0.86 9.42
CA LYS A 28 -9.50 -1.93 10.32
C LYS A 28 -8.40 -2.34 11.30
N LEU A 29 -7.17 -2.56 10.82
CA LEU A 29 -6.03 -2.92 11.67
C LEU A 29 -5.71 -1.80 12.67
N LEU A 30 -5.73 -0.55 12.24
CA LEU A 30 -5.57 0.60 13.14
C LEU A 30 -6.64 0.61 14.23
N LEU A 31 -7.91 0.46 13.83
CA LEU A 31 -9.04 0.44 14.76
C LEU A 31 -8.91 -0.71 15.79
N ILE A 32 -8.56 -1.92 15.33
CA ILE A 32 -8.41 -3.09 16.21
C ILE A 32 -7.29 -2.86 17.23
N ASN A 33 -6.11 -2.35 16.79
CA ASN A 33 -4.98 -2.08 17.70
C ASN A 33 -5.31 -0.99 18.72
N VAL A 34 -5.93 0.10 18.29
CA VAL A 34 -6.34 1.20 19.16
C VAL A 34 -7.43 0.74 20.12
N ALA A 35 -8.44 0.00 19.63
CA ALA A 35 -9.51 -0.53 20.48
C ALA A 35 -8.97 -1.53 21.51
N ALA A 36 -8.06 -2.45 21.11
CA ALA A 36 -7.42 -3.39 22.03
C ALA A 36 -6.61 -2.67 23.12
N PHE A 37 -5.89 -1.59 22.75
CA PHE A 37 -5.13 -0.78 23.71
C PHE A 37 -6.04 -0.09 24.73
N PHE A 38 -7.11 0.58 24.28
CA PHE A 38 -8.03 1.26 25.20
C PHE A 38 -8.86 0.28 26.03
N LEU A 39 -9.26 -0.84 25.45
CA LEU A 39 -9.97 -1.91 26.18
C LEU A 39 -9.07 -2.47 27.28
N ASN A 40 -7.80 -2.72 26.98
CA ASN A 40 -6.82 -3.16 27.97
C ASN A 40 -6.66 -2.13 29.10
N LYS A 41 -6.67 -0.83 28.76
CA LYS A 41 -6.63 0.25 29.75
C LYS A 41 -7.88 0.30 30.64
N LEU A 42 -9.06 0.25 29.99
CA LEU A 42 -10.35 0.37 30.70
C LEU A 42 -10.57 -0.77 31.69
N LEU A 43 -10.12 -1.98 31.31
CA LEU A 43 -10.21 -3.18 32.12
C LEU A 43 -8.93 -3.43 32.94
N TYR A 44 -8.05 -2.42 33.01
CA TYR A 44 -6.85 -2.47 33.82
C TYR A 44 -7.22 -2.47 35.30
N HIS A 45 -7.33 -3.65 35.85
CA HIS A 45 -7.28 -3.90 37.29
C HIS A 45 -5.90 -4.45 37.64
N GLU A 46 -5.51 -4.42 38.88
CA GLU A 46 -4.16 -4.73 39.43
C GLU A 46 -3.41 -5.91 38.80
N THR A 47 -4.06 -6.75 38.00
CA THR A 47 -3.48 -7.99 37.45
C THR A 47 -3.07 -7.95 35.98
N ASN A 48 -3.29 -6.87 35.23
CA ASN A 48 -3.01 -6.84 33.76
C ASN A 48 -3.54 -8.08 32.98
N TRP A 49 -4.65 -8.66 33.44
CA TRP A 49 -5.12 -9.96 32.97
C TRP A 49 -5.29 -10.03 31.44
N ILE A 50 -5.84 -8.99 30.82
CA ILE A 50 -6.06 -8.97 29.36
C ILE A 50 -4.72 -8.99 28.62
N THR A 51 -3.76 -8.18 29.05
CA THR A 51 -2.41 -8.19 28.44
C THR A 51 -1.81 -9.59 28.54
N GLN A 52 -1.89 -10.25 29.69
CA GLN A 52 -1.37 -11.61 29.88
C GLN A 52 -2.07 -12.63 28.98
N GLN A 53 -3.37 -12.46 28.72
CA GLN A 53 -4.08 -13.34 27.78
C GLN A 53 -3.61 -13.13 26.34
N LEU A 54 -3.40 -11.90 25.91
CA LEU A 54 -3.05 -11.59 24.52
C LEU A 54 -1.57 -11.80 24.19
N THR A 55 -0.67 -11.66 25.17
CA THR A 55 0.79 -11.76 24.97
C THR A 55 1.24 -13.19 24.69
N LEU A 56 2.33 -13.31 23.96
CA LEU A 56 2.97 -14.58 23.63
C LEU A 56 4.08 -14.90 24.63
N ASN A 57 4.10 -16.15 25.11
CA ASN A 57 5.19 -16.72 25.87
C ASN A 57 5.63 -18.06 25.26
N PRO A 58 6.84 -18.56 25.50
CA PRO A 58 7.35 -19.77 24.86
C PRO A 58 6.56 -21.04 25.20
N ALA A 59 5.92 -21.13 26.39
CA ALA A 59 5.12 -22.28 26.77
C ALA A 59 3.91 -22.53 25.86
N VAL A 60 3.46 -21.50 25.11
CA VAL A 60 2.37 -21.59 24.14
C VAL A 60 2.67 -22.61 23.04
N LEU A 61 3.93 -22.83 22.69
CA LEU A 61 4.30 -23.83 21.68
C LEU A 61 3.80 -25.24 22.02
N PHE A 62 3.83 -25.58 23.31
CA PHE A 62 3.43 -26.90 23.84
C PHE A 62 1.95 -26.96 24.25
N GLN A 63 1.19 -25.89 24.00
CA GLN A 63 -0.22 -25.75 24.37
C GLN A 63 -1.07 -25.40 23.15
N PRO A 64 -1.48 -26.38 22.31
CA PRO A 64 -2.17 -26.12 21.05
C PRO A 64 -3.44 -25.27 21.19
N TRP A 65 -4.14 -25.38 22.32
CA TRP A 65 -5.34 -24.58 22.63
C TRP A 65 -5.04 -23.09 22.83
N LEU A 66 -3.76 -22.69 22.95
CA LEU A 66 -3.30 -21.29 23.06
C LEU A 66 -2.63 -20.76 21.80
N TRP A 67 -2.59 -21.51 20.70
CA TRP A 67 -1.91 -21.07 19.47
C TRP A 67 -2.50 -19.80 18.85
N TRP A 68 -3.72 -19.44 19.21
CA TRP A 68 -4.27 -18.14 18.84
C TRP A 68 -3.41 -16.95 19.34
N LYS A 69 -2.61 -17.14 20.38
CA LYS A 69 -1.66 -16.14 20.90
C LYS A 69 -0.56 -15.79 19.90
N PHE A 70 -0.23 -16.69 18.96
CA PHE A 70 0.68 -16.36 17.85
C PHE A 70 0.13 -15.28 16.93
N VAL A 71 -1.13 -14.95 17.00
CA VAL A 71 -1.74 -13.85 16.24
C VAL A 71 -2.04 -12.67 17.15
N THR A 72 -2.64 -12.90 18.33
CA THR A 72 -3.16 -11.82 19.16
C THR A 72 -2.09 -10.96 19.83
N TYR A 73 -0.90 -11.50 20.06
CA TYR A 73 0.21 -10.69 20.61
C TYR A 73 0.55 -9.50 19.71
N GLY A 74 0.38 -9.64 18.39
CA GLY A 74 0.59 -8.58 17.40
C GLY A 74 -0.41 -7.42 17.49
N PHE A 75 -1.45 -7.54 18.32
CA PHE A 75 -2.44 -6.49 18.58
C PHE A 75 -2.38 -5.97 20.02
N ALA A 76 -1.60 -6.63 20.88
CA ALA A 76 -1.38 -6.20 22.25
C ALA A 76 -0.30 -5.12 22.31
N HIS A 77 -0.50 -4.06 23.10
CA HIS A 77 0.47 -3.01 23.32
C HIS A 77 0.56 -2.70 24.82
N ASP A 78 1.79 -2.44 25.28
CA ASP A 78 2.02 -2.07 26.68
C ASP A 78 1.43 -0.69 26.95
N TRP A 79 0.67 -0.62 28.03
CA TRP A 79 0.04 0.61 28.48
C TRP A 79 1.02 1.75 28.73
N PHE A 80 2.20 1.45 29.28
CA PHE A 80 3.20 2.46 29.64
C PHE A 80 3.93 3.06 28.43
N THR A 81 3.77 2.49 27.23
CA THR A 81 4.45 2.91 26.01
C THR A 81 3.50 3.36 24.91
N LEU A 82 2.66 4.39 25.21
CA LEU A 82 1.77 5.00 24.21
C LEU A 82 2.51 5.38 22.90
N MET A 83 3.76 5.83 23.03
CA MET A 83 4.60 6.19 21.88
C MET A 83 4.91 4.97 20.99
N HIS A 84 4.99 3.77 21.56
CA HIS A 84 5.20 2.54 20.80
C HIS A 84 3.96 2.23 19.94
N LEU A 85 2.76 2.32 20.52
CA LEU A 85 1.51 2.18 19.76
C LEU A 85 1.41 3.26 18.68
N ALA A 86 1.63 4.53 19.04
CA ALA A 86 1.51 5.65 18.12
C ALA A 86 2.49 5.52 16.94
N GLY A 87 3.73 5.13 17.18
CA GLY A 87 4.73 4.89 16.14
C GLY A 87 4.33 3.74 15.20
N ASN A 88 3.86 2.61 15.76
CA ASN A 88 3.36 1.49 14.96
C ASN A 88 2.17 1.90 14.09
N MET A 89 1.19 2.59 14.65
CA MET A 89 -0.01 3.01 13.94
C MET A 89 0.31 4.06 12.87
N PHE A 90 1.21 4.99 13.16
CA PHE A 90 1.66 5.98 12.20
C PHE A 90 2.40 5.33 11.02
N CYS A 91 3.34 4.43 11.27
CA CYS A 91 4.04 3.69 10.21
C CYS A 91 3.07 2.83 9.39
N LEU A 92 2.16 2.11 10.04
CA LEU A 92 1.17 1.29 9.37
C LEU A 92 0.23 2.14 8.49
N TRP A 93 -0.19 3.31 8.98
CA TRP A 93 -1.03 4.23 8.23
C TRP A 93 -0.29 4.83 7.02
N MET A 94 0.94 5.30 7.22
CA MET A 94 1.72 5.99 6.20
C MET A 94 2.20 5.04 5.09
N PHE A 95 2.83 3.93 5.46
CA PHE A 95 3.43 2.99 4.51
C PHE A 95 2.44 1.91 4.05
N GLY A 96 1.56 1.48 4.96
CA GLY A 96 0.65 0.38 4.70
C GLY A 96 -0.36 0.68 3.58
N ARG A 97 -0.84 1.90 3.46
CA ARG A 97 -1.78 2.30 2.40
C ARG A 97 -1.23 2.08 1.00
N GLU A 98 0.02 2.45 0.78
CA GLU A 98 0.67 2.26 -0.52
C GLU A 98 0.87 0.77 -0.81
N ILE A 99 1.25 -0.01 0.20
CA ILE A 99 1.45 -1.45 0.08
C ILE A 99 0.12 -2.20 -0.10
N GLU A 100 -0.95 -1.79 0.61
CA GLU A 100 -2.31 -2.29 0.37
C GLU A 100 -2.76 -1.99 -1.08
N GLY A 101 -2.39 -0.82 -1.62
CA GLY A 101 -2.69 -0.45 -3.01
C GLY A 101 -2.00 -1.36 -4.04
N ILE A 102 -0.77 -1.81 -3.77
CA ILE A 102 -0.01 -2.69 -4.67
C ILE A 102 -0.53 -4.13 -4.62
N TYR A 103 -0.69 -4.68 -3.41
CA TYR A 103 -1.01 -6.10 -3.22
C TYR A 103 -2.51 -6.39 -3.14
N GLY A 104 -3.32 -5.37 -2.87
CA GLY A 104 -4.75 -5.49 -2.60
C GLY A 104 -5.05 -5.88 -1.16
N LYS A 105 -6.28 -5.58 -0.72
CA LYS A 105 -6.73 -5.69 0.68
C LYS A 105 -6.52 -7.08 1.28
N ARG A 106 -6.91 -8.14 0.53
CA ARG A 106 -6.85 -9.52 1.02
C ARG A 106 -5.42 -10.01 1.19
N GLU A 107 -4.57 -9.70 0.20
CA GLU A 107 -3.18 -10.12 0.23
C GLU A 107 -2.39 -9.36 1.28
N PHE A 108 -2.64 -8.06 1.43
CA PHE A 108 -2.06 -7.25 2.50
C PHE A 108 -2.37 -7.84 3.89
N LEU A 109 -3.63 -8.24 4.12
CA LEU A 109 -4.02 -8.86 5.39
C LEU A 109 -3.28 -10.18 5.64
N ARG A 110 -3.18 -11.04 4.61
CA ARG A 110 -2.43 -12.31 4.70
C ARG A 110 -0.97 -12.07 5.03
N LEU A 111 -0.32 -11.18 4.28
CA LEU A 111 1.07 -10.77 4.51
C LEU A 111 1.27 -10.27 5.94
N TYR A 112 0.41 -9.40 6.43
CA TYR A 112 0.47 -8.84 7.78
C TYR A 112 0.35 -9.92 8.85
N LEU A 113 -0.67 -10.80 8.74
CA LEU A 113 -0.89 -11.89 9.69
C LEU A 113 0.22 -12.95 9.64
N VAL A 114 0.69 -13.33 8.45
CA VAL A 114 1.81 -14.25 8.29
C VAL A 114 3.08 -13.67 8.92
N SER A 115 3.33 -12.37 8.74
CA SER A 115 4.46 -11.70 9.38
C SER A 115 4.38 -11.77 10.91
N ILE A 116 3.20 -11.51 11.50
CA ILE A 116 2.99 -11.66 12.94
C ILE A 116 3.36 -13.09 13.37
N VAL A 117 2.80 -14.11 12.72
CA VAL A 117 3.05 -15.51 13.09
C VAL A 117 4.52 -15.88 12.97
N LEU A 118 5.20 -15.51 11.88
CA LEU A 118 6.63 -15.80 11.68
C LEU A 118 7.49 -15.12 12.73
N CYS A 119 7.23 -13.86 13.05
CA CYS A 119 7.92 -13.12 14.10
C CYS A 119 7.73 -13.78 15.47
N GLY A 120 6.50 -14.19 15.81
CA GLY A 120 6.19 -14.86 17.06
C GLY A 120 6.85 -16.24 17.17
N LEU A 121 6.82 -17.04 16.10
CA LEU A 121 7.50 -18.34 16.05
C LEU A 121 9.01 -18.18 16.26
N PHE A 122 9.64 -17.28 15.51
CA PHE A 122 11.08 -17.02 15.68
C PHE A 122 11.42 -16.65 17.13
N TRP A 123 10.65 -15.72 17.72
CA TRP A 123 10.87 -15.29 19.09
C TRP A 123 10.73 -16.45 20.08
N VAL A 124 9.67 -17.28 19.95
CA VAL A 124 9.47 -18.46 20.82
C VAL A 124 10.64 -19.45 20.72
N PHE A 125 11.09 -19.78 19.48
CA PHE A 125 12.23 -20.68 19.32
C PHE A 125 13.53 -20.11 19.87
N LYS A 126 13.76 -18.81 19.70
CA LYS A 126 14.92 -18.12 20.25
C LYS A 126 14.93 -18.19 21.79
N GLU A 127 13.81 -17.83 22.43
CA GLU A 127 13.71 -17.84 23.88
C GLU A 127 13.88 -19.26 24.49
N LEU A 128 13.31 -20.26 23.83
CA LEU A 128 13.52 -21.68 24.23
C LEU A 128 14.99 -22.11 24.10
N ALA A 129 15.68 -21.66 23.06
CA ALA A 129 17.09 -21.99 22.82
C ALA A 129 18.04 -21.31 23.80
N LEU A 130 17.75 -20.04 24.15
CA LEU A 130 18.63 -19.22 24.98
C LEU A 130 18.31 -19.30 26.49
N GLN A 131 17.18 -19.91 26.86
CA GLN A 131 16.72 -20.06 28.25
C GLN A 131 16.73 -18.72 29.04
N GLN A 132 16.41 -17.62 28.34
CA GLN A 132 16.39 -16.27 28.92
C GLN A 132 15.18 -16.04 29.84
N PRO A 133 15.26 -15.12 30.81
CA PRO A 133 14.13 -14.71 31.63
C PRO A 133 13.03 -14.12 30.72
N LEU A 134 11.80 -14.64 30.90
CA LEU A 134 10.71 -14.46 29.97
C LEU A 134 10.00 -13.10 30.13
N VAL A 135 10.35 -12.14 29.28
CA VAL A 135 9.49 -10.99 29.05
C VAL A 135 8.53 -11.35 27.92
N PRO A 136 7.20 -11.41 28.15
CA PRO A 136 6.25 -11.82 27.12
C PRO A 136 6.33 -10.92 25.87
N LEU A 137 6.25 -11.53 24.68
CA LEU A 137 6.23 -10.77 23.42
C LEU A 137 4.86 -10.11 23.21
N LEU A 138 4.87 -8.84 22.83
CA LEU A 138 3.69 -8.07 22.45
C LEU A 138 4.06 -6.99 21.42
N GLY A 139 3.11 -6.59 20.60
CA GLY A 139 3.22 -5.48 19.66
C GLY A 139 3.20 -5.86 18.19
N ALA A 140 2.67 -4.95 17.38
CA ALA A 140 2.55 -5.05 15.92
C ALA A 140 3.90 -4.85 15.19
N SER A 141 4.94 -4.45 15.89
CA SER A 141 6.14 -3.83 15.31
C SER A 141 6.89 -4.71 14.31
N GLY A 142 6.93 -6.03 14.50
CA GLY A 142 7.53 -6.96 13.53
C GLY A 142 6.82 -6.92 12.17
N ALA A 143 5.48 -6.98 12.18
CA ALA A 143 4.68 -6.88 10.95
C ALA A 143 4.71 -5.46 10.35
N VAL A 144 4.74 -4.42 11.17
CA VAL A 144 4.91 -3.04 10.70
C VAL A 144 6.27 -2.88 10.02
N THR A 145 7.34 -3.44 10.58
CA THR A 145 8.67 -3.45 9.95
C THR A 145 8.64 -4.13 8.59
N THR A 146 7.95 -5.26 8.45
CA THR A 146 7.73 -5.91 7.15
C THR A 146 7.12 -4.96 6.13
N VAL A 147 6.06 -4.24 6.53
CA VAL A 147 5.36 -3.27 5.66
C VAL A 147 6.28 -2.11 5.27
N VAL A 148 7.06 -1.57 6.21
CA VAL A 148 8.02 -0.49 5.97
C VAL A 148 9.10 -0.93 4.98
N ILE A 149 9.69 -2.11 5.15
CA ILE A 149 10.71 -2.64 4.23
C ILE A 149 10.13 -2.87 2.84
N LEU A 150 8.92 -3.42 2.73
CA LEU A 150 8.23 -3.53 1.44
C LEU A 150 8.05 -2.18 0.76
N TYR A 151 7.66 -1.15 1.51
CA TYR A 151 7.55 0.20 0.99
C TYR A 151 8.91 0.71 0.47
N CYS A 152 9.97 0.57 1.23
CA CYS A 152 11.31 1.00 0.85
C CYS A 152 11.80 0.29 -0.44
N LEU A 153 11.45 -0.99 -0.61
CA LEU A 153 11.80 -1.77 -1.78
C LEU A 153 10.99 -1.38 -3.02
N HIS A 154 9.70 -1.05 -2.86
CA HIS A 154 8.85 -0.65 -3.99
C HIS A 154 9.05 0.80 -4.42
N PHE A 155 9.37 1.68 -3.47
CA PHE A 155 9.52 3.13 -3.70
C PHE A 155 10.89 3.67 -3.25
N PRO A 156 12.01 3.09 -3.68
CA PRO A 156 13.33 3.37 -3.10
C PRO A 156 13.74 4.86 -3.21
N LYS A 157 13.33 5.53 -4.26
CA LYS A 157 13.70 6.94 -4.53
C LYS A 157 12.69 7.95 -3.97
N ARG A 158 11.58 7.49 -3.36
CA ARG A 158 10.58 8.38 -2.81
C ARG A 158 11.11 9.05 -1.54
N THR A 159 10.95 10.34 -1.42
CA THR A 159 11.39 11.09 -0.23
C THR A 159 10.44 10.82 0.93
N ILE A 160 11.01 10.44 2.07
CA ILE A 160 10.33 10.29 3.36
C ILE A 160 10.85 11.40 4.27
N LEU A 161 9.97 11.99 5.07
CA LEU A 161 10.37 12.93 6.11
C LEU A 161 10.56 12.16 7.42
N LEU A 162 11.82 11.90 7.78
CA LEU A 162 12.13 11.30 9.08
C LEU A 162 11.79 12.31 10.19
N MET A 163 10.99 11.86 11.18
CA MET A 163 10.44 12.72 12.25
C MET A 163 9.77 14.01 11.74
N ALA A 164 9.17 13.95 10.52
CA ALA A 164 8.55 15.09 9.84
C ALA A 164 9.47 16.27 9.53
N ILE A 165 10.81 16.12 9.67
CA ILE A 165 11.78 17.21 9.54
C ILE A 165 12.84 16.89 8.48
N ILE A 166 13.46 15.71 8.53
CA ILE A 166 14.63 15.37 7.71
C ILE A 166 14.20 14.64 6.44
N PRO A 167 14.28 15.25 5.25
CA PRO A 167 13.98 14.58 4.01
C PRO A 167 15.08 13.57 3.67
N MET A 168 14.68 12.31 3.44
CA MET A 168 15.60 11.26 2.98
C MET A 168 14.91 10.30 2.01
N PRO A 169 15.62 9.68 1.06
CA PRO A 169 15.05 8.66 0.20
C PRO A 169 14.72 7.38 1.00
N ALA A 170 13.65 6.71 0.60
CA ALA A 170 13.12 5.53 1.31
C ALA A 170 14.15 4.41 1.47
N TRP A 171 15.05 4.21 0.51
CA TRP A 171 16.09 3.19 0.62
C TRP A 171 17.07 3.47 1.78
N ILE A 172 17.42 4.74 2.02
CA ILE A 172 18.27 5.13 3.17
C ILE A 172 17.50 4.88 4.48
N PHE A 173 16.23 5.26 4.53
CA PHE A 173 15.37 5.01 5.68
C PHE A 173 15.30 3.50 6.01
N GLY A 174 15.12 2.63 5.01
CA GLY A 174 15.10 1.18 5.19
C GLY A 174 16.41 0.63 5.74
N ILE A 175 17.57 1.09 5.22
CA ILE A 175 18.89 0.70 5.74
C ILE A 175 19.06 1.20 7.16
N LEU A 176 18.74 2.46 7.44
CA LEU A 176 18.85 3.03 8.78
C LEU A 176 18.01 2.26 9.80
N LEU A 177 16.78 1.90 9.43
CA LEU A 177 15.90 1.09 10.26
C LEU A 177 16.54 -0.26 10.61
N ILE A 178 17.13 -0.95 9.63
CA ILE A 178 17.81 -2.23 9.85
C ILE A 178 19.02 -2.03 10.75
N LEU A 179 19.87 -1.05 10.47
CA LEU A 179 21.07 -0.76 11.27
C LEU A 179 20.71 -0.43 12.71
N MET A 180 19.70 0.41 12.94
CA MET A 180 19.24 0.71 14.30
C MET A 180 18.82 -0.55 15.06
N ASN A 181 18.11 -1.47 14.40
CA ASN A 181 17.72 -2.73 15.03
C ASN A 181 18.92 -3.65 15.30
N VAL A 182 19.93 -3.69 14.41
CA VAL A 182 21.15 -4.47 14.62
C VAL A 182 21.99 -3.90 15.78
N PHE A 183 22.17 -2.58 15.83
CA PHE A 183 22.96 -1.96 16.90
C PHE A 183 22.28 -2.02 18.28
N GLN A 184 20.95 -1.99 18.30
CA GLN A 184 20.19 -2.11 19.55
C GLN A 184 20.03 -3.59 20.00
N PHE A 185 20.29 -4.54 19.11
CA PHE A 185 20.39 -5.96 19.43
C PHE A 185 21.70 -6.30 20.18
N ALA A 186 22.75 -5.48 20.05
CA ALA A 186 23.96 -5.62 20.86
C ALA A 186 23.60 -5.49 22.35
N PRO A 187 24.18 -6.31 23.25
CA PRO A 187 23.73 -6.45 24.63
C PRO A 187 23.76 -5.11 25.38
N GLN A 188 22.62 -4.46 25.45
CA GLN A 188 22.36 -3.31 26.26
C GLN A 188 21.29 -3.67 27.28
N SER A 189 21.68 -3.61 28.54
CA SER A 189 20.85 -3.71 29.74
C SER A 189 19.69 -4.73 29.70
N GLU A 190 19.63 -5.58 30.67
CA GLU A 190 18.61 -6.62 30.95
C GLU A 190 17.17 -6.09 30.98
N ASN A 191 16.95 -4.78 30.77
CA ASN A 191 15.65 -4.10 30.83
C ASN A 191 15.11 -3.60 29.48
N SER A 192 15.74 -3.92 28.34
CA SER A 192 15.15 -3.51 27.05
C SER A 192 13.93 -4.40 26.69
N ARG A 193 12.73 -3.82 26.85
CA ARG A 193 11.46 -4.49 26.54
C ARG A 193 11.18 -4.60 25.03
N ILE A 194 12.12 -4.20 24.16
CA ILE A 194 11.92 -4.17 22.72
C ILE A 194 12.68 -5.34 22.11
N ALA A 195 11.94 -6.22 21.43
CA ALA A 195 12.50 -7.36 20.71
C ALA A 195 13.00 -6.93 19.33
N PHE A 196 14.20 -6.34 19.26
CA PHE A 196 14.81 -5.86 18.01
C PHE A 196 15.07 -6.96 16.99
N ASP A 197 15.35 -8.17 17.44
CA ASP A 197 15.51 -9.37 16.65
C ASP A 197 14.22 -9.73 15.89
N VAL A 198 13.06 -9.57 16.50
CA VAL A 198 11.75 -9.76 15.87
C VAL A 198 11.52 -8.77 14.71
N HIS A 199 12.02 -7.52 14.87
CA HIS A 199 11.99 -6.54 13.78
C HIS A 199 12.86 -6.97 12.59
N LEU A 200 14.05 -7.55 12.86
CA LEU A 200 14.92 -8.07 11.80
C LEU A 200 14.27 -9.23 11.06
N VAL A 201 13.56 -10.11 11.76
CA VAL A 201 12.77 -11.18 11.11
C VAL A 201 11.70 -10.59 10.20
N GLY A 202 10.96 -9.58 10.67
CA GLY A 202 9.99 -8.86 9.85
C GLY A 202 10.62 -8.22 8.61
N ALA A 203 11.82 -7.62 8.77
CA ALA A 203 12.56 -7.03 7.65
C ALA A 203 12.99 -8.08 6.62
N VAL A 204 13.55 -9.20 7.06
CA VAL A 204 13.95 -10.32 6.21
C VAL A 204 12.74 -10.90 5.47
N PHE A 205 11.63 -11.12 6.18
CA PHE A 205 10.41 -11.61 5.56
C PHE A 205 9.89 -10.65 4.48
N GLY A 206 9.85 -9.34 4.73
CA GLY A 206 9.46 -8.35 3.75
C GLY A 206 10.36 -8.34 2.50
N PHE A 207 11.67 -8.44 2.71
CA PHE A 207 12.64 -8.54 1.62
C PHE A 207 12.43 -9.81 0.78
N VAL A 208 12.33 -10.97 1.42
CA VAL A 208 12.10 -12.28 0.76
C VAL A 208 10.78 -12.27 -0.01
N TYR A 209 9.71 -11.78 0.60
CA TYR A 209 8.39 -11.67 -0.01
C TYR A 209 8.41 -10.85 -1.29
N CYS A 210 9.08 -9.68 -1.26
CA CYS A 210 9.25 -8.83 -2.44
C CYS A 210 10.14 -9.48 -3.50
N LYS A 211 11.30 -10.03 -3.09
CA LYS A 211 12.31 -10.61 -3.98
C LYS A 211 11.76 -11.80 -4.79
N PHE A 212 11.00 -12.66 -4.15
CA PHE A 212 10.42 -13.84 -4.78
C PHE A 212 9.05 -13.57 -5.42
N GLY A 213 8.52 -12.37 -5.29
CA GLY A 213 7.21 -11.99 -5.84
C GLY A 213 6.08 -12.85 -5.30
N TRP A 214 6.16 -13.22 -4.02
CA TRP A 214 5.15 -14.07 -3.39
C TRP A 214 3.79 -13.40 -3.39
N ASN A 215 2.76 -14.24 -3.52
CA ASN A 215 1.37 -13.84 -3.40
C ASN A 215 0.57 -15.05 -2.89
N PHE A 216 0.22 -15.02 -1.63
CA PHE A 216 -0.53 -16.11 -0.97
C PHE A 216 -1.90 -16.36 -1.59
N GLY A 217 -2.49 -15.34 -2.24
CA GLY A 217 -3.75 -15.47 -2.97
C GLY A 217 -3.67 -16.43 -4.15
N ARG A 218 -2.50 -16.52 -4.79
CA ARG A 218 -2.28 -17.48 -5.89
C ARG A 218 -2.19 -18.92 -5.41
N LEU A 219 -1.71 -19.15 -4.19
CA LEU A 219 -1.62 -20.48 -3.59
C LEU A 219 -3.00 -21.06 -3.23
N THR A 220 -3.97 -20.18 -2.95
CA THR A 220 -5.33 -20.58 -2.57
C THR A 220 -6.31 -20.63 -3.74
N SER A 221 -5.95 -20.12 -4.92
CA SER A 221 -6.80 -20.07 -6.12
C SER A 221 -6.58 -21.24 -7.10
N SER A 222 -5.90 -22.30 -6.71
CA SER A 222 -5.58 -23.45 -7.57
C SER A 222 -6.76 -24.40 -7.87
N SER A 223 -8.02 -24.00 -7.65
CA SER A 223 -9.19 -24.85 -7.96
C SER A 223 -10.40 -24.13 -8.54
N ALA A 224 -10.22 -23.08 -9.35
CA ALA A 224 -11.30 -22.60 -10.22
C ALA A 224 -10.67 -22.20 -11.56
N GLY A 225 -10.93 -23.03 -12.58
CA GLY A 225 -10.36 -22.96 -13.90
C GLY A 225 -10.44 -21.59 -14.54
N GLY A 226 -9.30 -21.14 -15.04
CA GLY A 226 -9.14 -19.92 -15.81
C GLY A 226 -7.67 -19.72 -16.11
N SER A 227 -7.20 -20.37 -17.19
CA SER A 227 -5.89 -20.16 -17.80
C SER A 227 -5.67 -18.66 -18.09
N GLN A 228 -5.01 -17.95 -17.18
CA GLN A 228 -4.23 -16.77 -17.54
C GLN A 228 -2.76 -17.16 -17.41
N ARG A 229 -2.21 -17.55 -18.57
CA ARG A 229 -0.79 -17.75 -18.81
C ARG A 229 0.03 -16.64 -18.20
N GLY A 230 1.05 -17.06 -17.47
CA GLY A 230 2.02 -16.24 -16.78
C GLY A 230 2.47 -15.00 -17.55
N THR A 231 2.10 -13.87 -17.04
CA THR A 231 2.81 -12.63 -17.34
C THR A 231 4.07 -12.65 -16.49
N LYS A 232 5.15 -13.12 -17.13
CA LYS A 232 6.51 -13.10 -16.57
C LYS A 232 6.79 -11.74 -15.93
N LEU A 233 7.45 -11.75 -14.79
CA LEU A 233 8.05 -10.62 -14.06
C LEU A 233 9.02 -9.77 -14.94
N LYS A 234 8.56 -9.31 -16.10
CA LYS A 234 9.30 -8.37 -16.97
C LYS A 234 8.85 -6.93 -16.82
N THR A 235 8.10 -6.57 -15.77
CA THR A 235 7.47 -5.25 -15.68
C THR A 235 7.82 -4.43 -14.44
N ILE A 236 8.90 -4.74 -13.72
CA ILE A 236 9.46 -3.77 -12.74
C ILE A 236 10.15 -2.59 -13.47
N PHE A 237 10.50 -2.76 -14.75
CA PHE A 237 10.92 -1.70 -15.65
C PHE A 237 9.93 -1.51 -16.79
N ARG A 238 8.64 -1.47 -16.50
CA ARG A 238 7.69 -0.98 -17.49
C ARG A 238 8.04 0.47 -17.73
N ARG A 239 8.75 0.74 -18.86
CA ARG A 239 8.84 2.09 -19.43
C ARG A 239 7.45 2.68 -19.31
N GLN A 240 7.34 3.78 -18.59
CA GLN A 240 6.08 4.55 -18.54
C GLN A 240 5.63 4.69 -20.00
N PRO A 241 4.38 4.36 -20.32
CA PRO A 241 3.87 4.65 -21.64
C PRO A 241 4.19 6.13 -21.86
N LYS A 242 4.95 6.44 -22.90
CA LYS A 242 5.16 7.82 -23.30
C LYS A 242 3.76 8.36 -23.55
N LEU A 243 3.25 9.14 -22.61
CA LEU A 243 2.07 9.96 -22.83
C LEU A 243 2.42 10.78 -24.05
N ARG A 244 1.91 10.43 -25.22
CA ARG A 244 1.90 11.32 -26.35
C ARG A 244 0.97 12.43 -25.93
N LEU A 245 1.52 13.58 -25.60
CA LEU A 245 0.75 14.80 -25.47
C LEU A 245 -0.03 14.92 -26.77
N HIS A 246 -1.33 14.72 -26.70
CA HIS A 246 -2.22 15.00 -27.81
C HIS A 246 -2.26 16.53 -27.87
N HIS A 247 -1.50 17.10 -28.80
CA HIS A 247 -1.56 18.52 -29.12
C HIS A 247 -2.74 18.71 -30.10
N PRO A 248 -3.94 19.07 -29.60
CA PRO A 248 -5.10 19.29 -30.49
C PRO A 248 -4.82 20.41 -31.48
N GLU A 249 -3.94 21.35 -31.13
CA GLU A 249 -3.51 22.44 -32.01
C GLU A 249 -2.69 21.97 -33.23
N GLU A 250 -1.83 20.95 -33.11
CA GLU A 250 -1.04 20.45 -34.25
C GLU A 250 -1.95 19.71 -35.26
N HIS A 251 -2.93 18.99 -34.79
CA HIS A 251 -3.90 18.33 -35.65
C HIS A 251 -4.78 19.35 -36.37
N THR A 252 -5.22 20.39 -35.68
CA THR A 252 -5.99 21.49 -36.27
C THR A 252 -5.15 22.25 -37.31
N ARG A 253 -3.90 22.53 -37.01
CA ARG A 253 -2.97 23.20 -37.96
C ARG A 253 -2.65 22.35 -39.20
N SER A 254 -2.66 21.02 -39.08
CA SER A 254 -2.46 20.15 -40.24
C SER A 254 -3.69 20.17 -41.18
N LEU A 255 -4.87 20.13 -40.60
CA LEU A 255 -6.16 20.21 -41.33
C LEU A 255 -6.35 21.59 -41.97
N ASP A 256 -5.93 22.65 -41.31
CA ASP A 256 -6.03 24.01 -41.84
C ASP A 256 -5.05 24.20 -43.03
N ARG A 257 -3.82 23.67 -42.95
CA ARG A 257 -2.86 23.65 -44.10
C ARG A 257 -3.38 22.85 -45.29
N GLU A 258 -4.07 21.77 -45.07
CA GLU A 258 -4.66 20.97 -46.12
C GLU A 258 -5.83 21.71 -46.79
N ALA A 259 -6.67 22.40 -46.02
CA ALA A 259 -7.71 23.27 -46.54
C ALA A 259 -7.15 24.46 -47.31
N ASP A 260 -6.09 25.12 -46.85
CA ASP A 260 -5.41 26.20 -47.58
C ASP A 260 -4.91 25.74 -48.95
N ARG A 261 -4.27 24.56 -49.01
CA ARG A 261 -3.79 23.99 -50.27
C ARG A 261 -4.95 23.71 -51.26
N VAL A 262 -6.09 23.26 -50.79
CA VAL A 262 -7.26 23.02 -51.61
C VAL A 262 -7.89 24.35 -52.06
N LEU A 263 -7.89 25.38 -51.23
CA LEU A 263 -8.34 26.72 -51.56
C LEU A 263 -7.46 27.34 -52.65
N ASP A 264 -6.14 27.15 -52.57
CA ASP A 264 -5.21 27.62 -53.62
C ASP A 264 -5.47 26.91 -54.95
N LYS A 265 -5.80 25.62 -54.95
CA LYS A 265 -6.17 24.87 -56.14
C LYS A 265 -7.52 25.37 -56.74
N LEU A 266 -8.52 25.59 -55.88
CA LEU A 266 -9.79 26.14 -56.26
C LEU A 266 -9.66 27.49 -56.97
N HIS A 267 -8.79 28.38 -56.44
CA HIS A 267 -8.52 29.70 -57.00
C HIS A 267 -7.81 29.65 -58.38
N ARG A 268 -6.94 28.64 -58.53
CA ARG A 268 -6.10 28.54 -59.74
C ARG A 268 -6.82 27.80 -60.85
N ASP A 269 -7.46 26.71 -60.55
CA ASP A 269 -7.93 25.71 -61.53
C ASP A 269 -9.48 25.63 -61.64
N GLY A 270 -10.19 26.32 -60.76
CA GLY A 270 -11.67 26.34 -60.71
C GLY A 270 -12.27 25.18 -59.93
N GLU A 271 -13.59 25.27 -59.70
CA GLU A 271 -14.35 24.30 -58.90
C GLU A 271 -14.50 22.91 -59.58
N GLU A 272 -14.45 22.88 -60.93
CA GLU A 272 -14.57 21.67 -61.73
C GLU A 272 -13.39 20.71 -61.58
N CYS A 273 -12.21 21.25 -61.16
CA CYS A 273 -10.97 20.49 -60.98
C CYS A 273 -10.83 19.88 -59.59
N LEU A 274 -11.79 20.08 -58.68
CA LEU A 274 -11.76 19.53 -57.33
C LEU A 274 -12.32 18.11 -57.30
N THR A 275 -11.57 17.20 -56.65
CA THR A 275 -12.03 15.87 -56.38
C THR A 275 -13.08 15.88 -55.25
N ASP A 276 -13.86 14.82 -55.12
CA ASP A 276 -14.88 14.68 -54.06
C ASP A 276 -14.26 14.76 -52.65
N GLN A 277 -13.02 14.26 -52.48
CA GLN A 277 -12.28 14.37 -51.24
C GLN A 277 -11.90 15.81 -50.91
N GLU A 278 -11.44 16.58 -51.90
CA GLU A 278 -11.07 17.98 -51.72
C GLU A 278 -12.32 18.85 -51.41
N ARG A 279 -13.45 18.55 -52.03
CA ARG A 279 -14.72 19.22 -51.72
C ARG A 279 -15.15 18.94 -50.27
N ALA A 280 -14.98 17.69 -49.77
CA ALA A 280 -15.26 17.34 -48.39
C ALA A 280 -14.37 18.08 -47.39
N ILE A 281 -13.07 18.27 -47.69
CA ILE A 281 -12.14 19.04 -46.88
C ILE A 281 -12.58 20.50 -46.77
N LEU A 282 -13.00 21.14 -47.85
CA LEU A 282 -13.47 22.52 -47.82
C LEU A 282 -14.81 22.67 -47.07
N ALA A 283 -15.72 21.69 -47.21
CA ALA A 283 -16.98 21.67 -46.48
C ALA A 283 -16.77 21.56 -44.95
N ASP A 284 -15.80 20.72 -44.52
CA ASP A 284 -15.45 20.55 -43.10
C ASP A 284 -14.74 21.80 -42.53
N TYR A 285 -13.83 22.41 -43.32
CA TYR A 285 -13.18 23.68 -42.96
C TYR A 285 -14.23 24.80 -42.77
N SER A 286 -15.16 24.97 -43.72
CA SER A 286 -16.22 25.95 -43.65
C SER A 286 -17.13 25.75 -42.40
N ARG A 287 -17.42 24.49 -42.06
CA ARG A 287 -18.22 24.14 -40.88
C ARG A 287 -17.47 24.54 -39.57
N ARG A 288 -16.19 24.23 -39.50
CA ARG A 288 -15.33 24.57 -38.33
C ARG A 288 -15.17 26.09 -38.17
N MET A 289 -15.03 26.85 -39.27
CA MET A 289 -14.92 28.29 -39.21
C MET A 289 -16.22 28.96 -38.78
N ARG A 290 -17.40 28.46 -39.21
CA ARG A 290 -18.70 28.95 -38.72
C ARG A 290 -18.89 28.69 -37.22
N GLN A 291 -18.42 27.58 -36.70
CA GLN A 291 -18.50 27.27 -35.26
C GLN A 291 -17.59 28.13 -34.39
N LYS A 292 -16.48 28.64 -34.95
CA LYS A 292 -15.58 29.58 -34.24
C LYS A 292 -16.11 31.02 -34.16
N LEU A 293 -17.06 31.36 -35.02
CA LEU A 293 -17.66 32.71 -35.11
C LEU A 293 -18.97 32.84 -34.30
N GLN A 294 -19.47 31.77 -33.74
CA GLN A 294 -20.60 31.72 -32.80
C GLN A 294 -20.11 31.59 -31.37
#